data_f334295b79de45f9e5d0aea7581b1999
#
_entry.id   f334295b79de45f9e5d0aea7581b1999
#
_cell.length_a   1.000
_cell.length_b   1.000
_cell.length_c   1.000
_cell.angle_alpha   90.00
_cell.angle_beta   90.00
_cell.angle_gamma   90.00
#
_symmetry.space_group_name_H-M   'P 1'
#
loop_
_entity.id
_entity.type
_entity.pdbx_description
1 polymer ?
#
loop_
_entity_poly.entity_id
_entity_poly.type
_entity_poly.pdbx_seq_one_letter_code
_entity_poly.pdbx_strand_id
1 'polypeptide(L)'
;DEHGWSDRGIFNFEGGCYAKCINLSAENEPEIYNAIKFGSLVENVIMDDETREFDFDDGSLTENTRVGYPVDYISNAQIPGVGGIPKVVIFLTADAFGVLPPISRLDENAAMYHFVTGFTSKLAGTERGITEPQPTFSTLFGEPFMPMDPSVYANMLGERIEKYNTKVYLVNTGWTGGPYGVGSRMKLKYTRAMVTAALNGTFDDVEYKHDEVFNVDIPQTCPNVPSEIMNPRDTWEDKAAYDAQAKKLAKMFQDNFTKKYPNMPKNIAEAGPKAD
;
A
#
# COMPACT_ATOMS: atom_id res chain seq x y z
N ASP A 1 5.48 -12.43 -0.94
CA ASP A 1 5.44 -11.14 -0.27
C ASP A 1 6.82 -10.52 -0.12
N GLU A 2 7.72 -11.14 0.63
CA GLU A 2 9.05 -10.58 0.85
C GLU A 2 9.97 -10.82 -0.33
N HIS A 3 10.50 -9.72 -0.88
CA HIS A 3 11.45 -9.74 -1.99
C HIS A 3 12.72 -8.98 -1.61
N GLY A 4 13.86 -9.44 -2.12
CA GLY A 4 15.12 -8.73 -2.07
C GLY A 4 15.42 -8.05 -3.40
N TRP A 5 16.14 -6.91 -3.34
CA TRP A 5 16.63 -6.21 -4.52
C TRP A 5 18.16 -6.20 -4.53
N SER A 6 18.74 -7.06 -5.33
CA SER A 6 20.18 -7.16 -5.57
C SER A 6 20.62 -6.35 -6.78
N ASP A 7 21.95 -6.30 -7.04
CA ASP A 7 22.48 -5.66 -8.27
C ASP A 7 22.13 -6.41 -9.57
N ARG A 8 21.64 -7.63 -9.47
CA ARG A 8 21.20 -8.45 -10.61
C ARG A 8 19.69 -8.40 -10.84
N GLY A 9 18.94 -7.80 -9.93
CA GLY A 9 17.49 -7.72 -9.97
C GLY A 9 16.84 -8.15 -8.67
N ILE A 10 15.54 -8.38 -8.72
CA ILE A 10 14.73 -8.82 -7.58
C ILE A 10 14.73 -10.33 -7.46
N PHE A 11 14.51 -10.81 -6.25
CA PHE A 11 14.29 -12.23 -5.96
C PHE A 11 13.31 -12.40 -4.80
N ASN A 12 12.52 -13.46 -4.86
CA ASN A 12 11.55 -13.79 -3.83
C ASN A 12 12.21 -14.62 -2.71
N PHE A 13 11.91 -14.32 -1.45
CA PHE A 13 12.33 -15.11 -0.29
C PHE A 13 11.38 -16.27 0.04
N GLU A 14 10.14 -16.21 -0.46
CA GLU A 14 9.06 -17.09 -0.03
C GLU A 14 8.72 -18.16 -1.08
N GLY A 15 8.32 -19.33 -0.61
CA GLY A 15 7.85 -20.44 -1.46
C GLY A 15 6.34 -20.47 -1.67
N GLY A 16 5.58 -19.54 -1.08
CA GLY A 16 4.12 -19.52 -1.13
C GLY A 16 3.53 -18.17 -0.75
N CYS A 17 2.22 -18.15 -0.60
CA CYS A 17 1.45 -17.01 -0.19
C CYS A 17 0.59 -17.34 1.02
N TYR A 18 0.31 -16.35 1.87
CA TYR A 18 -0.58 -16.45 3.01
C TYR A 18 -1.55 -15.27 2.98
N ALA A 19 -2.65 -15.45 2.26
CA ALA A 19 -3.58 -14.38 1.92
C ALA A 19 -4.80 -14.35 2.85
N LYS A 20 -5.38 -13.17 3.06
CA LYS A 20 -6.72 -13.02 3.62
C LYS A 20 -7.75 -13.51 2.62
N CYS A 21 -8.82 -14.12 3.12
CA CYS A 21 -9.91 -14.61 2.29
C CYS A 21 -11.31 -14.24 2.80
N ILE A 22 -11.46 -13.31 3.75
CA ILE A 22 -12.77 -12.75 4.08
C ILE A 22 -13.33 -11.98 2.87
N ASN A 23 -14.58 -12.23 2.51
CA ASN A 23 -15.26 -11.68 1.33
C ASN A 23 -14.55 -11.99 -0.01
N LEU A 24 -13.77 -13.08 -0.06
CA LEU A 24 -13.06 -13.49 -1.26
C LEU A 24 -14.05 -13.97 -2.33
N SER A 25 -13.88 -13.47 -3.55
CA SER A 25 -14.68 -13.89 -4.69
C SER A 25 -13.85 -14.13 -5.94
N ALA A 26 -14.30 -15.04 -6.78
CA ALA A 26 -13.66 -15.31 -8.07
C ALA A 26 -13.69 -14.11 -9.02
N GLU A 27 -14.67 -13.19 -8.87
CA GLU A 27 -14.78 -11.98 -9.67
C GLU A 27 -13.71 -10.94 -9.30
N ASN A 28 -13.51 -10.72 -7.98
CA ASN A 28 -12.63 -9.68 -7.50
C ASN A 28 -11.16 -10.11 -7.41
N GLU A 29 -10.90 -11.36 -7.01
CA GLU A 29 -9.55 -11.87 -6.72
C GLU A 29 -9.37 -13.28 -7.29
N PRO A 30 -9.49 -13.45 -8.62
CA PRO A 30 -9.50 -14.76 -9.26
C PRO A 30 -8.24 -15.59 -9.01
N GLU A 31 -7.06 -14.96 -8.89
CA GLU A 31 -5.80 -15.66 -8.65
C GLU A 31 -5.79 -16.34 -7.27
N ILE A 32 -6.21 -15.63 -6.22
CA ILE A 32 -6.29 -16.17 -4.86
C ILE A 32 -7.38 -17.24 -4.79
N TYR A 33 -8.57 -16.94 -5.34
CA TYR A 33 -9.69 -17.85 -5.33
C TYR A 33 -9.36 -19.19 -6.01
N ASN A 34 -8.73 -19.15 -7.18
CA ASN A 34 -8.34 -20.34 -7.93
C ASN A 34 -7.12 -21.09 -7.34
N ALA A 35 -6.35 -20.45 -6.46
CA ALA A 35 -5.28 -21.10 -5.73
C ALA A 35 -5.78 -21.95 -4.55
N ILE A 36 -7.05 -21.78 -4.14
CA ILE A 36 -7.67 -22.59 -3.08
C ILE A 36 -8.10 -23.94 -3.67
N LYS A 37 -7.24 -24.91 -3.55
CA LYS A 37 -7.43 -26.26 -4.07
C LYS A 37 -6.71 -27.28 -3.18
N PHE A 38 -6.78 -28.56 -3.51
CA PHE A 38 -6.09 -29.60 -2.74
C PHE A 38 -4.60 -29.24 -2.52
N GLY A 39 -4.18 -29.26 -1.24
CA GLY A 39 -2.85 -28.85 -0.82
C GLY A 39 -2.77 -27.44 -0.25
N SER A 40 -3.82 -26.61 -0.39
CA SER A 40 -3.91 -25.33 0.31
C SER A 40 -4.32 -25.52 1.77
N LEU A 41 -3.84 -24.67 2.65
CA LEU A 41 -4.23 -24.61 4.07
C LEU A 41 -5.19 -23.45 4.26
N VAL A 42 -6.40 -23.74 4.76
CA VAL A 42 -7.44 -22.72 5.04
C VAL A 42 -7.63 -22.60 6.54
N GLU A 43 -7.64 -21.38 7.05
CA GLU A 43 -7.77 -21.07 8.48
C GLU A 43 -8.96 -20.16 8.77
N ASN A 44 -9.71 -20.50 9.81
CA ASN A 44 -10.84 -19.74 10.33
C ASN A 44 -12.00 -19.53 9.35
N VAL A 45 -12.02 -20.21 8.22
CA VAL A 45 -13.12 -20.15 7.25
C VAL A 45 -14.15 -21.22 7.61
N ILE A 46 -15.42 -20.83 7.60
CA ILE A 46 -16.52 -21.78 7.75
C ILE A 46 -16.62 -22.64 6.49
N MET A 47 -16.79 -23.92 6.70
CA MET A 47 -16.99 -24.90 5.63
C MET A 47 -18.26 -25.68 5.91
N ASP A 48 -19.11 -25.84 4.91
CA ASP A 48 -20.26 -26.72 5.00
C ASP A 48 -19.80 -28.19 5.09
N ASP A 49 -20.31 -28.92 6.09
CA ASP A 49 -19.87 -30.30 6.37
C ASP A 49 -20.33 -31.31 5.31
N GLU A 50 -21.43 -31.03 4.60
CA GLU A 50 -22.01 -31.94 3.60
C GLU A 50 -21.43 -31.68 2.21
N THR A 51 -21.44 -30.39 1.77
CA THR A 51 -20.97 -30.00 0.43
C THR A 51 -19.47 -29.80 0.35
N ARG A 52 -18.80 -29.55 1.49
CA ARG A 52 -17.38 -29.17 1.58
C ARG A 52 -17.05 -27.82 0.91
N GLU A 53 -18.04 -26.98 0.74
CA GLU A 53 -17.86 -25.64 0.22
C GLU A 53 -17.48 -24.66 1.33
N PHE A 54 -16.60 -23.71 1.03
CA PHE A 54 -16.20 -22.67 1.94
C PHE A 54 -17.13 -21.46 1.83
N ASP A 55 -17.54 -20.92 2.97
CA ASP A 55 -18.22 -19.64 3.08
C ASP A 55 -17.20 -18.55 3.45
N PHE A 56 -16.75 -17.81 2.45
CA PHE A 56 -15.79 -16.71 2.66
C PHE A 56 -16.45 -15.43 3.20
N ASP A 57 -17.78 -15.34 3.20
CA ASP A 57 -18.52 -14.20 3.72
C ASP A 57 -18.83 -14.36 5.22
N ASP A 58 -18.70 -15.57 5.75
CA ASP A 58 -18.95 -15.87 7.17
C ASP A 58 -17.75 -15.50 8.05
N GLY A 59 -17.85 -14.38 8.75
CA GLY A 59 -16.91 -13.92 9.77
C GLY A 59 -17.27 -14.33 11.20
N SER A 60 -18.16 -15.28 11.42
CA SER A 60 -18.68 -15.64 12.74
C SER A 60 -17.62 -16.14 13.74
N LEU A 61 -16.58 -16.83 13.27
CA LEU A 61 -15.42 -17.19 14.09
C LEU A 61 -14.50 -15.99 14.28
N THR A 62 -14.13 -15.35 13.18
CA THR A 62 -13.31 -14.13 13.10
C THR A 62 -13.25 -13.65 11.66
N GLU A 63 -13.10 -12.34 11.43
CA GLU A 63 -12.80 -11.79 10.10
C GLU A 63 -11.36 -12.07 9.66
N ASN A 64 -10.50 -12.57 10.55
CA ASN A 64 -9.11 -12.94 10.22
C ASN A 64 -9.06 -14.36 9.63
N THR A 65 -9.75 -14.54 8.51
CA THR A 65 -9.70 -15.75 7.71
C THR A 65 -8.48 -15.74 6.81
N ARG A 66 -7.82 -16.88 6.62
CA ARG A 66 -6.57 -16.97 5.85
C ARG A 66 -6.53 -18.20 4.97
N VAL A 67 -5.79 -18.10 3.87
CA VAL A 67 -5.40 -19.24 3.06
C VAL A 67 -3.92 -19.21 2.75
N GLY A 68 -3.23 -20.32 3.00
CA GLY A 68 -1.84 -20.57 2.61
C GLY A 68 -1.77 -21.52 1.42
N TYR A 69 -0.97 -21.19 0.41
CA TYR A 69 -0.77 -22.02 -0.78
C TYR A 69 0.63 -21.82 -1.37
N PRO A 70 1.19 -22.84 -2.07
CA PRO A 70 2.47 -22.71 -2.74
C PRO A 70 2.43 -21.66 -3.86
N VAL A 71 3.55 -21.01 -4.14
CA VAL A 71 3.64 -19.95 -5.15
C VAL A 71 3.28 -20.44 -6.56
N ASP A 72 3.53 -21.69 -6.89
CA ASP A 72 3.22 -22.31 -8.20
C ASP A 72 1.71 -22.58 -8.40
N TYR A 73 0.87 -22.33 -7.38
CA TYR A 73 -0.59 -22.32 -7.55
C TYR A 73 -1.10 -21.06 -8.22
N ILE A 74 -0.31 -20.00 -8.26
CA ILE A 74 -0.58 -18.79 -9.04
C ILE A 74 -0.09 -19.00 -10.47
N SER A 75 -1.01 -18.96 -11.43
CA SER A 75 -0.78 -19.37 -12.82
C SER A 75 0.31 -18.57 -13.55
N ASN A 76 0.56 -17.32 -13.14
CA ASN A 76 1.56 -16.43 -13.74
C ASN A 76 2.76 -16.17 -12.83
N ALA A 77 2.97 -17.00 -11.79
CA ALA A 77 4.15 -16.88 -10.93
C ALA A 77 5.44 -17.16 -11.70
N GLN A 78 6.44 -16.33 -11.46
CA GLN A 78 7.78 -16.51 -12.05
C GLN A 78 8.57 -17.52 -11.21
N ILE A 79 8.81 -18.69 -11.74
CA ILE A 79 9.64 -19.73 -11.09
C ILE A 79 11.03 -19.73 -11.77
N PRO A 80 12.16 -19.62 -11.03
CA PRO A 80 12.35 -19.81 -9.58
C PRO A 80 12.26 -18.56 -8.70
N GLY A 81 11.46 -17.56 -9.03
CA GLY A 81 11.26 -16.37 -8.20
C GLY A 81 12.36 -15.33 -8.35
N VAL A 82 12.93 -15.17 -9.54
CA VAL A 82 13.91 -14.12 -9.85
C VAL A 82 13.42 -13.25 -11.01
N GLY A 83 13.63 -11.96 -10.90
CA GLY A 83 13.28 -10.97 -11.92
C GLY A 83 14.45 -10.05 -12.26
N GLY A 84 14.26 -9.19 -13.25
CA GLY A 84 15.21 -8.14 -13.60
C GLY A 84 15.20 -6.96 -12.63
N ILE A 85 15.87 -5.89 -13.02
CA ILE A 85 15.84 -4.62 -12.28
C ILE A 85 14.42 -4.03 -12.36
N PRO A 86 13.80 -3.67 -11.23
CA PRO A 86 12.46 -3.09 -11.23
C PRO A 86 12.47 -1.70 -11.86
N LYS A 87 11.52 -1.46 -12.76
CA LYS A 87 11.31 -0.14 -13.37
C LYS A 87 10.40 0.75 -12.52
N VAL A 88 9.55 0.14 -11.73
CA VAL A 88 8.56 0.80 -10.88
C VAL A 88 8.57 0.13 -9.51
N VAL A 89 8.57 0.95 -8.47
CA VAL A 89 8.29 0.56 -7.09
C VAL A 89 6.97 1.18 -6.68
N ILE A 90 6.11 0.41 -6.05
CA ILE A 90 4.84 0.88 -5.52
C ILE A 90 4.82 0.65 -4.01
N PHE A 91 4.67 1.72 -3.25
CA PHE A 91 4.33 1.64 -1.84
C PHE A 91 2.82 1.62 -1.68
N LEU A 92 2.31 0.64 -0.95
CA LEU A 92 0.88 0.56 -0.64
C LEU A 92 0.62 1.14 0.74
N THR A 93 -0.38 2.01 0.81
CA THR A 93 -0.89 2.53 2.08
C THR A 93 -2.41 2.44 2.12
N ALA A 94 -2.99 2.54 3.31
CA ALA A 94 -4.43 2.67 3.49
C ALA A 94 -4.68 3.83 4.47
N ASP A 95 -5.07 4.98 3.94
CA ASP A 95 -5.39 6.15 4.74
C ASP A 95 -6.86 6.12 5.15
N ALA A 96 -7.12 5.96 6.45
CA ALA A 96 -8.46 6.02 7.01
C ALA A 96 -8.94 7.44 7.33
N PHE A 97 -8.10 8.45 7.17
CA PHE A 97 -8.48 9.87 7.31
C PHE A 97 -9.11 10.43 6.03
N GLY A 98 -8.91 9.78 4.88
CA GLY A 98 -9.50 10.15 3.60
C GLY A 98 -8.88 11.39 2.96
N VAL A 99 -7.62 11.68 3.25
CA VAL A 99 -6.93 12.90 2.81
C VAL A 99 -5.72 12.65 1.90
N LEU A 100 -5.11 11.45 1.96
CA LEU A 100 -4.00 11.13 1.06
C LEU A 100 -4.49 10.95 -0.39
N PRO A 101 -3.74 11.45 -1.37
CA PRO A 101 -4.02 11.20 -2.77
C PRO A 101 -4.11 9.70 -3.11
N PRO A 102 -4.94 9.31 -4.07
CA PRO A 102 -5.10 7.90 -4.44
C PRO A 102 -3.83 7.31 -5.05
N ILE A 103 -3.04 8.14 -5.72
CA ILE A 103 -1.70 7.82 -6.20
C ILE A 103 -0.86 9.09 -6.25
N SER A 104 0.40 8.98 -5.86
CA SER A 104 1.39 10.06 -5.92
C SER A 104 2.69 9.55 -6.47
N ARG A 105 3.37 10.35 -7.30
CA ARG A 105 4.76 10.10 -7.68
C ARG A 105 5.67 10.66 -6.60
N LEU A 106 6.66 9.89 -6.22
CA LEU A 106 7.67 10.26 -5.24
C LEU A 106 9.01 10.49 -5.94
N ASP A 107 9.69 11.58 -5.59
CA ASP A 107 11.11 11.69 -5.89
C ASP A 107 11.93 10.78 -4.95
N GLU A 108 13.23 10.75 -5.12
CA GLU A 108 14.12 9.88 -4.35
C GLU A 108 14.01 10.14 -2.84
N ASN A 109 14.02 11.41 -2.41
CA ASN A 109 13.97 11.76 -1.00
C ASN A 109 12.60 11.46 -0.37
N ALA A 110 11.51 11.77 -1.08
CA ALA A 110 10.16 11.42 -0.67
C ALA A 110 9.97 9.89 -0.62
N ALA A 111 10.54 9.15 -1.56
CA ALA A 111 10.52 7.70 -1.54
C ALA A 111 11.22 7.14 -0.28
N MET A 112 12.41 7.64 0.04
CA MET A 112 13.12 7.25 1.27
C MET A 112 12.33 7.62 2.52
N TYR A 113 11.71 8.82 2.57
CA TYR A 113 10.87 9.26 3.68
C TYR A 113 9.67 8.34 3.90
N HIS A 114 8.89 8.07 2.85
CA HIS A 114 7.71 7.21 2.94
C HIS A 114 8.07 5.75 3.24
N PHE A 115 9.19 5.27 2.71
CA PHE A 115 9.71 3.95 3.03
C PHE A 115 10.06 3.82 4.51
N VAL A 116 10.80 4.78 5.06
CA VAL A 116 11.19 4.77 6.48
C VAL A 116 9.98 4.90 7.40
N THR A 117 9.02 5.75 7.06
CA THR A 117 7.83 5.94 7.91
C THR A 117 6.84 4.78 7.86
N GLY A 118 6.66 4.15 6.69
CA GLY A 118 5.79 2.99 6.50
C GLY A 118 4.36 3.23 6.98
N PHE A 119 3.78 4.40 6.63
CA PHE A 119 2.43 4.75 7.07
C PHE A 119 1.37 3.86 6.41
N THR A 120 0.44 3.39 7.24
CA THR A 120 -0.81 2.74 6.79
C THR A 120 -1.85 2.79 7.92
N SER A 121 -3.02 2.19 7.71
CA SER A 121 -3.99 1.94 8.79
C SER A 121 -4.16 0.44 9.00
N LYS A 122 -4.09 0.00 10.25
CA LYS A 122 -4.56 -1.34 10.64
C LYS A 122 -6.06 -1.38 10.43
N LEU A 123 -6.52 -2.30 9.62
CA LEU A 123 -7.95 -2.44 9.32
C LEU A 123 -8.64 -3.34 10.35
N ALA A 124 -9.97 -3.21 10.46
CA ALA A 124 -10.77 -4.12 11.29
C ALA A 124 -10.49 -5.59 10.90
N GLY A 125 -10.48 -6.48 11.90
CA GLY A 125 -10.22 -7.91 11.70
C GLY A 125 -8.77 -8.29 11.33
N THR A 126 -7.82 -7.33 11.29
CA THR A 126 -6.41 -7.65 11.02
C THR A 126 -5.67 -8.14 12.26
N GLU A 127 -6.04 -7.62 13.41
CA GLU A 127 -5.50 -8.00 14.71
C GLU A 127 -6.64 -8.08 15.74
N ARG A 128 -6.46 -8.91 16.77
CA ARG A 128 -7.44 -9.06 17.84
C ARG A 128 -7.68 -7.70 18.54
N GLY A 129 -8.94 -7.28 18.61
CA GLY A 129 -9.36 -6.03 19.28
C GLY A 129 -9.32 -4.78 18.38
N ILE A 130 -8.94 -4.89 17.11
CA ILE A 130 -9.05 -3.81 16.12
C ILE A 130 -10.43 -3.89 15.47
N THR A 131 -11.34 -3.00 15.87
CA THR A 131 -12.71 -2.91 15.34
C THR A 131 -12.90 -1.75 14.37
N GLU A 132 -12.00 -0.76 14.40
CA GLU A 132 -11.98 0.41 13.52
C GLU A 132 -10.56 0.64 12.98
N PRO A 133 -10.39 1.23 11.79
CA PRO A 133 -9.09 1.53 11.25
C PRO A 133 -8.26 2.42 12.17
N GLN A 134 -7.03 2.02 12.47
CA GLN A 134 -6.10 2.76 13.31
C GLN A 134 -4.84 3.12 12.52
N PRO A 135 -4.43 4.41 12.50
CA PRO A 135 -3.20 4.81 11.84
C PRO A 135 -2.01 4.13 12.51
N THR A 136 -1.09 3.65 11.70
CA THR A 136 0.14 3.01 12.17
C THR A 136 1.32 3.41 11.30
N PHE A 137 2.51 3.40 11.89
CA PHE A 137 3.79 3.64 11.22
C PHE A 137 4.67 2.43 11.45
N SER A 138 4.71 1.54 10.45
CA SER A 138 5.56 0.35 10.44
C SER A 138 6.84 0.67 9.68
N THR A 139 7.93 0.90 10.39
CA THR A 139 9.24 1.25 9.82
C THR A 139 9.59 0.33 8.66
N LEU A 140 9.94 0.90 7.50
CA LEU A 140 10.32 0.18 6.28
C LEU A 140 9.22 -0.76 5.74
N PHE A 141 7.96 -0.56 6.15
CA PHE A 141 6.82 -1.46 5.93
C PHE A 141 6.98 -2.89 6.47
N GLY A 142 8.09 -3.17 7.16
CA GLY A 142 8.44 -4.51 7.63
C GLY A 142 9.43 -4.49 8.79
N GLU A 143 9.24 -3.61 9.79
CA GLU A 143 10.14 -3.40 10.93
C GLU A 143 10.67 -4.71 11.56
N PRO A 144 9.86 -5.78 11.79
CA PRO A 144 10.35 -7.02 12.36
C PRO A 144 11.40 -7.77 11.51
N PHE A 145 11.46 -7.49 10.21
CA PHE A 145 12.35 -8.16 9.25
C PHE A 145 13.63 -7.36 8.96
N MET A 146 13.78 -6.16 9.54
CA MET A 146 14.83 -5.20 9.20
C MET A 146 15.74 -4.98 10.42
N PRO A 147 16.78 -5.81 10.62
CA PRO A 147 17.60 -5.80 11.85
C PRO A 147 18.62 -4.65 11.95
N MET A 148 18.89 -3.94 10.83
CA MET A 148 19.84 -2.82 10.83
C MET A 148 19.12 -1.49 11.07
N ASP A 149 19.91 -0.42 11.25
CA ASP A 149 19.37 0.93 11.35
C ASP A 149 18.56 1.31 10.09
N PRO A 150 17.37 1.92 10.24
CA PRO A 150 16.51 2.30 9.10
C PRO A 150 17.19 3.17 8.05
N SER A 151 18.19 3.99 8.43
CA SER A 151 18.95 4.82 7.50
C SER A 151 19.75 4.01 6.49
N VAL A 152 20.24 2.82 6.89
CA VAL A 152 20.98 1.93 5.99
C VAL A 152 20.07 1.47 4.85
N TYR A 153 18.86 1.02 5.16
CA TYR A 153 17.90 0.57 4.16
C TYR A 153 17.37 1.71 3.29
N ALA A 154 17.14 2.89 3.89
CA ALA A 154 16.74 4.08 3.15
C ALA A 154 17.80 4.47 2.10
N ASN A 155 19.07 4.54 2.50
CA ASN A 155 20.17 4.84 1.59
C ASN A 155 20.31 3.77 0.49
N MET A 156 20.22 2.49 0.83
CA MET A 156 20.25 1.40 -0.15
C MET A 156 19.10 1.51 -1.18
N LEU A 157 17.93 1.96 -0.76
CA LEU A 157 16.81 2.20 -1.66
C LEU A 157 17.08 3.41 -2.57
N GLY A 158 17.51 4.54 -1.99
CA GLY A 158 17.83 5.77 -2.72
C GLY A 158 18.90 5.52 -3.80
N GLU A 159 20.02 4.89 -3.45
CA GLU A 159 21.09 4.51 -4.39
C GLU A 159 20.57 3.67 -5.58
N ARG A 160 19.60 2.77 -5.33
CA ARG A 160 19.02 1.94 -6.39
C ARG A 160 18.04 2.71 -7.26
N ILE A 161 17.21 3.57 -6.65
CA ILE A 161 16.30 4.45 -7.38
C ILE A 161 17.11 5.32 -8.35
N GLU A 162 18.17 5.98 -7.87
CA GLU A 162 19.04 6.83 -8.67
C GLU A 162 19.76 6.02 -9.77
N LYS A 163 20.46 4.94 -9.38
CA LYS A 163 21.27 4.11 -10.28
C LYS A 163 20.47 3.55 -11.46
N TYR A 164 19.22 3.15 -11.21
CA TYR A 164 18.42 2.46 -12.22
C TYR A 164 17.28 3.33 -12.78
N ASN A 165 17.18 4.59 -12.35
CA ASN A 165 16.09 5.50 -12.72
C ASN A 165 14.71 4.86 -12.49
N THR A 166 14.56 4.20 -11.33
CA THR A 166 13.34 3.48 -10.96
C THR A 166 12.28 4.49 -10.49
N LYS A 167 11.08 4.44 -11.06
CA LYS A 167 9.98 5.30 -10.66
C LYS A 167 9.34 4.78 -9.38
N VAL A 168 8.97 5.68 -8.48
CA VAL A 168 8.33 5.30 -7.22
C VAL A 168 6.97 5.98 -7.11
N TYR A 169 5.96 5.20 -6.76
CA TYR A 169 4.61 5.68 -6.50
C TYR A 169 4.12 5.24 -5.12
N LEU A 170 3.42 6.14 -4.44
CA LEU A 170 2.63 5.83 -3.25
C LEU A 170 1.17 5.65 -3.69
N VAL A 171 0.58 4.49 -3.44
CA VAL A 171 -0.80 4.16 -3.79
C VAL A 171 -1.62 4.01 -2.51
N ASN A 172 -2.63 4.85 -2.38
CA ASN A 172 -3.56 4.84 -1.26
C ASN A 172 -4.79 3.98 -1.58
N THR A 173 -4.96 2.89 -0.85
CA THR A 173 -6.11 1.98 -0.94
C THR A 173 -7.18 2.27 0.12
N GLY A 174 -7.03 3.36 0.86
CA GLY A 174 -7.87 3.76 1.99
C GLY A 174 -9.17 4.44 1.58
N TRP A 175 -9.50 5.54 2.23
CA TRP A 175 -10.77 6.26 2.06
C TRP A 175 -10.64 7.50 1.19
N THR A 176 -11.76 7.93 0.64
CA THR A 176 -11.94 9.17 -0.11
C THR A 176 -13.31 9.78 0.18
N GLY A 177 -13.46 11.10 0.02
CA GLY A 177 -14.71 11.82 0.29
C GLY A 177 -15.03 11.99 1.77
N GLY A 178 -14.08 11.69 2.66
CA GLY A 178 -14.21 11.76 4.10
C GLY A 178 -13.40 10.67 4.79
N PRO A 179 -13.25 10.74 6.13
CA PRO A 179 -12.61 9.69 6.91
C PRO A 179 -13.48 8.43 6.99
N TYR A 180 -12.92 7.36 7.59
CA TYR A 180 -13.70 6.18 7.94
C TYR A 180 -15.01 6.56 8.66
N GLY A 181 -16.11 5.91 8.29
CA GLY A 181 -17.45 6.19 8.80
C GLY A 181 -18.19 7.35 8.10
N VAL A 182 -17.52 8.16 7.30
CA VAL A 182 -18.10 9.26 6.51
C VAL A 182 -17.87 9.06 5.03
N GLY A 183 -16.61 8.95 4.62
CA GLY A 183 -16.22 8.68 3.24
C GLY A 183 -16.43 7.22 2.83
N SER A 184 -16.00 6.90 1.63
CA SER A 184 -16.02 5.53 1.10
C SER A 184 -14.62 5.02 0.84
N ARG A 185 -14.44 3.70 0.96
CA ARG A 185 -13.17 3.08 0.61
C ARG A 185 -12.91 3.15 -0.89
N MET A 186 -11.66 3.37 -1.28
CA MET A 186 -11.22 3.38 -2.68
C MET A 186 -11.64 2.08 -3.36
N LYS A 187 -12.35 2.19 -4.49
CA LYS A 187 -12.80 1.01 -5.24
C LYS A 187 -11.60 0.27 -5.83
N LEU A 188 -11.56 -1.04 -5.65
CA LEU A 188 -10.47 -1.90 -6.13
C LEU A 188 -10.17 -1.70 -7.62
N LYS A 189 -11.21 -1.51 -8.45
CA LYS A 189 -11.03 -1.23 -9.89
C LYS A 189 -10.23 0.04 -10.17
N TYR A 190 -10.34 1.08 -9.33
CA TYR A 190 -9.56 2.32 -9.49
C TYR A 190 -8.10 2.11 -9.06
N THR A 191 -7.88 1.42 -7.94
CA THR A 191 -6.54 1.04 -7.51
C THR A 191 -5.82 0.23 -8.59
N ARG A 192 -6.48 -0.77 -9.17
CA ARG A 192 -5.92 -1.57 -10.27
C ARG A 192 -5.61 -0.74 -11.51
N ALA A 193 -6.50 0.19 -11.87
CA ALA A 193 -6.27 1.09 -13.01
C ALA A 193 -5.04 1.99 -12.80
N MET A 194 -4.88 2.55 -11.59
CA MET A 194 -3.73 3.38 -11.24
C MET A 194 -2.42 2.57 -11.23
N VAL A 195 -2.42 1.38 -10.65
CA VAL A 195 -1.26 0.47 -10.66
C VAL A 195 -0.88 0.11 -12.11
N THR A 196 -1.86 -0.25 -12.93
CA THR A 196 -1.64 -0.55 -14.36
C THR A 196 -1.05 0.65 -15.10
N ALA A 197 -1.57 1.86 -14.86
CA ALA A 197 -1.06 3.08 -15.47
C ALA A 197 0.40 3.37 -15.05
N ALA A 198 0.74 3.17 -13.77
CA ALA A 198 2.11 3.29 -13.28
C ALA A 198 3.07 2.29 -13.96
N LEU A 199 2.68 1.01 -14.04
CA LEU A 199 3.48 -0.05 -14.63
C LEU A 199 3.69 0.12 -16.13
N ASN A 200 2.69 0.62 -16.86
CA ASN A 200 2.74 0.82 -18.31
C ASN A 200 3.37 2.16 -18.73
N GLY A 201 3.80 3.00 -17.77
CA GLY A 201 4.38 4.30 -18.05
C GLY A 201 3.36 5.37 -18.49
N THR A 202 2.05 5.12 -18.32
CA THR A 202 0.99 6.09 -18.67
C THR A 202 1.15 7.42 -17.96
N PHE A 203 1.71 7.41 -16.75
CA PHE A 203 1.95 8.62 -15.97
C PHE A 203 3.17 9.43 -16.41
N ASP A 204 3.92 9.00 -17.42
CA ASP A 204 5.09 9.75 -17.90
C ASP A 204 4.69 11.02 -18.65
N ASP A 205 3.53 10.98 -19.32
CA ASP A 205 3.05 12.02 -20.23
C ASP A 205 1.83 12.78 -19.68
N VAL A 206 1.52 12.64 -18.37
CA VAL A 206 0.41 13.37 -17.75
C VAL A 206 0.90 14.60 -16.99
N GLU A 207 -0.01 15.58 -16.82
CA GLU A 207 0.22 16.72 -15.96
C GLU A 207 0.20 16.29 -14.49
N TYR A 208 1.10 16.86 -13.70
CA TYR A 208 1.17 16.66 -12.26
C TYR A 208 0.86 17.95 -11.51
N LYS A 209 0.18 17.83 -10.40
CA LYS A 209 -0.02 18.91 -9.42
C LYS A 209 0.72 18.55 -8.15
N HIS A 210 1.54 19.49 -7.66
CA HIS A 210 2.19 19.32 -6.37
C HIS A 210 1.19 19.53 -5.23
N ASP A 211 1.20 18.63 -4.25
CA ASP A 211 0.45 18.76 -2.99
C ASP A 211 1.37 19.33 -1.91
N GLU A 212 1.08 20.56 -1.49
CA GLU A 212 1.91 21.29 -0.54
C GLU A 212 1.90 20.69 0.88
N VAL A 213 0.81 20.01 1.26
CA VAL A 213 0.67 19.41 2.59
C VAL A 213 1.43 18.09 2.68
N PHE A 214 1.20 17.20 1.72
CA PHE A 214 1.87 15.90 1.72
C PHE A 214 3.21 15.89 1.00
N ASN A 215 3.56 17.02 0.33
CA ASN A 215 4.83 17.21 -0.39
C ASN A 215 5.09 16.11 -1.45
N VAL A 216 4.07 15.83 -2.24
CA VAL A 216 4.09 14.79 -3.28
C VAL A 216 3.45 15.29 -4.58
N ASP A 217 3.77 14.66 -5.70
CA ASP A 217 3.23 15.00 -7.01
C ASP A 217 2.05 14.09 -7.38
N ILE A 218 0.89 14.67 -7.66
CA ILE A 218 -0.34 13.96 -7.97
C ILE A 218 -0.59 14.01 -9.49
N PRO A 219 -0.65 12.86 -10.19
CA PRO A 219 -1.06 12.85 -11.60
C PRO A 219 -2.51 13.30 -11.71
N GLN A 220 -2.82 14.22 -12.61
CA GLN A 220 -4.15 14.84 -12.70
C GLN A 220 -5.17 13.97 -13.43
N THR A 221 -4.72 12.99 -14.19
CA THR A 221 -5.57 12.05 -14.91
C THR A 221 -5.04 10.63 -14.83
N CYS A 222 -5.97 9.66 -14.80
CA CYS A 222 -5.68 8.25 -14.91
C CYS A 222 -6.78 7.57 -15.73
N PRO A 223 -6.46 6.75 -16.75
CA PRO A 223 -7.47 6.01 -17.51
C PRO A 223 -8.36 5.16 -16.59
N ASN A 224 -9.65 5.17 -16.83
CA ASN A 224 -10.68 4.43 -16.06
C ASN A 224 -10.82 4.85 -14.58
N VAL A 225 -10.26 5.99 -14.19
CA VAL A 225 -10.45 6.60 -12.87
C VAL A 225 -11.07 7.98 -13.06
N PRO A 226 -12.19 8.30 -12.36
CA PRO A 226 -12.77 9.64 -12.38
C PRO A 226 -11.75 10.69 -11.91
N SER A 227 -11.63 11.80 -12.67
CA SER A 227 -10.61 12.83 -12.39
C SER A 227 -10.81 13.53 -11.05
N GLU A 228 -12.04 13.64 -10.58
CA GLU A 228 -12.37 14.21 -9.26
C GLU A 228 -11.76 13.41 -8.09
N ILE A 229 -11.49 12.11 -8.29
CA ILE A 229 -10.87 11.27 -7.25
C ILE A 229 -9.37 11.56 -7.11
N MET A 230 -8.72 12.02 -8.18
CA MET A 230 -7.27 12.24 -8.18
C MET A 230 -6.84 13.30 -7.15
N ASN A 231 -7.69 14.30 -6.87
CA ASN A 231 -7.46 15.30 -5.84
C ASN A 231 -8.42 15.09 -4.66
N PRO A 232 -7.98 14.52 -3.54
CA PRO A 232 -8.88 14.15 -2.43
C PRO A 232 -9.69 15.32 -1.90
N ARG A 233 -9.12 16.53 -1.86
CA ARG A 233 -9.81 17.73 -1.42
C ARG A 233 -11.09 17.99 -2.21
N ASP A 234 -11.11 17.65 -3.50
CA ASP A 234 -12.26 17.87 -4.37
C ASP A 234 -13.42 16.91 -4.07
N THR A 235 -13.13 15.76 -3.46
CA THR A 235 -14.13 14.76 -3.08
C THR A 235 -14.85 15.07 -1.76
N TRP A 236 -14.33 15.96 -0.91
CA TRP A 236 -14.96 16.32 0.35
C TRP A 236 -16.02 17.41 0.15
N GLU A 237 -17.14 17.32 0.89
CA GLU A 237 -18.15 18.40 0.91
C GLU A 237 -17.59 19.64 1.61
N ASP A 238 -17.03 19.48 2.80
CA ASP A 238 -16.37 20.53 3.58
C ASP A 238 -14.87 20.57 3.32
N LYS A 239 -14.44 21.55 2.53
CA LYS A 239 -13.03 21.75 2.19
C LYS A 239 -12.18 22.17 3.40
N ALA A 240 -12.76 22.91 4.36
CA ALA A 240 -12.05 23.32 5.58
C ALA A 240 -11.83 22.13 6.51
N ALA A 241 -12.79 21.21 6.59
CA ALA A 241 -12.63 19.98 7.33
C ALA A 241 -11.55 19.08 6.70
N TYR A 242 -11.47 19.01 5.35
CA TYR A 242 -10.37 18.35 4.67
C TYR A 242 -9.02 18.95 5.06
N ASP A 243 -8.89 20.27 4.93
CA ASP A 243 -7.63 20.99 5.20
C ASP A 243 -7.15 20.75 6.65
N ALA A 244 -8.08 20.78 7.61
CA ALA A 244 -7.78 20.48 9.02
C ALA A 244 -7.33 19.03 9.22
N GLN A 245 -7.99 18.07 8.57
CA GLN A 245 -7.68 16.66 8.67
C GLN A 245 -6.34 16.32 7.97
N ALA A 246 -6.05 16.95 6.83
CA ALA A 246 -4.78 16.80 6.12
C ALA A 246 -3.60 17.31 6.98
N LYS A 247 -3.74 18.48 7.58
CA LYS A 247 -2.74 19.01 8.52
C LYS A 247 -2.54 18.13 9.75
N LYS A 248 -3.62 17.56 10.28
CA LYS A 248 -3.53 16.60 11.39
C LYS A 248 -2.70 15.38 11.02
N LEU A 249 -2.94 14.79 9.84
CA LEU A 249 -2.16 13.65 9.37
C LEU A 249 -0.71 14.04 9.09
N ALA A 250 -0.47 15.17 8.43
CA ALA A 250 0.89 15.69 8.20
C ALA A 250 1.67 15.86 9.52
N LYS A 251 1.00 16.40 10.56
CA LYS A 251 1.58 16.51 11.90
C LYS A 251 1.95 15.15 12.50
N MET A 252 1.12 14.13 12.31
CA MET A 252 1.42 12.77 12.78
C MET A 252 2.67 12.20 12.08
N PHE A 253 2.84 12.44 10.79
CA PHE A 253 4.05 12.08 10.06
C PHE A 253 5.29 12.77 10.65
N GLN A 254 5.24 14.09 10.86
CA GLN A 254 6.34 14.86 11.42
C GLN A 254 6.72 14.39 12.83
N ASP A 255 5.72 14.18 13.69
CA ASP A 255 5.95 13.74 15.07
C ASP A 255 6.54 12.33 15.13
N ASN A 256 6.03 11.41 14.31
CA ASN A 256 6.60 10.07 14.18
C ASN A 256 8.04 10.11 13.67
N PHE A 257 8.30 10.87 12.61
CA PHE A 257 9.63 10.97 12.00
C PHE A 257 10.65 11.56 12.98
N THR A 258 10.34 12.68 13.59
CA THR A 258 11.22 13.35 14.56
C THR A 258 11.53 12.46 15.75
N LYS A 259 10.53 11.71 16.23
CA LYS A 259 10.70 10.82 17.39
C LYS A 259 11.50 9.57 17.06
N LYS A 260 11.21 8.92 15.94
CA LYS A 260 11.82 7.62 15.60
C LYS A 260 13.17 7.76 14.88
N TYR A 261 13.37 8.84 14.10
CA TYR A 261 14.52 8.96 13.19
C TYR A 261 15.28 10.28 13.37
N PRO A 262 15.72 10.62 14.59
CA PRO A 262 16.35 11.92 14.88
C PRO A 262 17.69 12.15 14.16
N ASN A 263 18.33 11.07 13.70
CA ASN A 263 19.62 11.13 12.99
C ASN A 263 19.51 10.94 11.48
N MET A 264 18.28 10.93 10.93
CA MET A 264 18.09 10.78 9.48
C MET A 264 18.63 12.00 8.73
N PRO A 265 19.21 11.83 7.53
CA PRO A 265 19.68 12.94 6.71
C PRO A 265 18.59 14.01 6.49
N LYS A 266 19.01 15.28 6.50
CA LYS A 266 18.10 16.44 6.42
C LYS A 266 17.26 16.46 5.15
N ASN A 267 17.85 16.09 4.01
CA ASN A 267 17.16 16.01 2.72
C ASN A 267 15.97 15.02 2.75
N ILE A 268 16.13 13.91 3.47
CA ILE A 268 15.02 12.94 3.67
C ILE A 268 13.98 13.53 4.62
N ALA A 269 14.40 14.12 5.74
CA ALA A 269 13.48 14.71 6.71
C ALA A 269 12.61 15.81 6.11
N GLU A 270 13.18 16.66 5.24
CA GLU A 270 12.49 17.79 4.58
C GLU A 270 11.57 17.34 3.42
N ALA A 271 11.70 16.11 2.95
CA ALA A 271 10.85 15.56 1.89
C ALA A 271 9.48 15.07 2.39
N GLY A 272 9.28 15.03 3.69
CA GLY A 272 8.01 14.59 4.29
C GLY A 272 6.89 15.64 4.26
N PRO A 273 5.69 15.25 4.72
CA PRO A 273 4.53 16.13 4.85
C PRO A 273 4.80 17.38 5.73
N LYS A 274 4.12 18.47 5.39
CA LYS A 274 4.22 19.80 6.03
C LYS A 274 2.89 20.15 6.70
N ALA A 275 2.90 20.37 8.01
CA ALA A 275 1.69 20.66 8.78
C ALA A 275 1.39 22.16 8.95
N ASP A 276 2.31 23.02 8.52
CA ASP A 276 2.27 24.48 8.72
C ASP A 276 1.31 25.18 7.76
#